data_6c11a2daf74f52022c61245fedb1ba10
#
_entry.id   6c11a2daf74f52022c61245fedb1ba10
#
_cell.length_a   1.000
_cell.length_b   1.000
_cell.length_c   1.000
_cell.angle_alpha   90.00
_cell.angle_beta   90.00
_cell.angle_gamma   90.00
#
_symmetry.space_group_name_H-M   'P 1'
#
loop_
_entity.id
_entity.type
_entity.pdbx_description
1 polymer ?
#
loop_
_entity_poly.entity_id
_entity_poly.type
_entity_poly.pdbx_seq_one_letter_code
_entity_poly.pdbx_strand_id
1 'polypeptide(L)'
;MVFNSPHLHPFLITASLYITAFELLKDSIAKRIEDFFLIGTKCRNHDRQKEYDEEMRPYREKHKDKKDKKTYASLDWLIHVGAISEVDIKKYDDIRSFRNEIAHEMLNLMSVKTAENLEKMNQHFVTMLELLRKIETFWILNVEVPCNPEYDGKEISAKDVIPGPIMAKEMLMNEALEQSE
;
A
#
# COMPACT_ATOMS: atom_id res chain seq x y z
N MET A 1 -0.29 -19.63 -32.09
CA MET A 1 -0.07 -18.18 -31.96
C MET A 1 1.12 -17.99 -31.04
N VAL A 2 2.25 -17.53 -31.56
CA VAL A 2 3.42 -17.24 -30.72
C VAL A 2 3.20 -15.83 -30.16
N PHE A 3 3.12 -15.72 -28.83
CA PHE A 3 3.09 -14.43 -28.14
C PHE A 3 4.46 -13.75 -28.27
N ASN A 4 4.71 -13.15 -29.41
CA ASN A 4 5.99 -12.47 -29.72
C ASN A 4 5.79 -10.95 -29.74
N SER A 5 5.08 -10.42 -28.72
CA SER A 5 4.95 -8.98 -28.54
C SER A 5 6.13 -8.46 -27.72
N PRO A 6 6.87 -7.44 -28.20
CA PRO A 6 7.98 -6.84 -27.45
C PRO A 6 7.53 -6.25 -26.11
N HIS A 7 6.23 -6.05 -25.91
CA HIS A 7 5.64 -5.52 -24.67
C HIS A 7 5.20 -6.61 -23.67
N LEU A 8 5.26 -7.89 -24.05
CA LEU A 8 4.76 -8.97 -23.21
C LEU A 8 5.57 -9.13 -21.92
N HIS A 9 6.88 -9.19 -22.03
CA HIS A 9 7.75 -9.36 -20.87
C HIS A 9 7.70 -8.15 -19.92
N PRO A 10 7.83 -6.90 -20.38
CA PRO A 10 7.60 -5.72 -19.55
C PRO A 10 6.22 -5.71 -18.89
N PHE A 11 5.16 -6.12 -19.60
CA PHE A 11 3.81 -6.19 -19.05
C PHE A 11 3.73 -7.16 -17.86
N LEU A 12 4.27 -8.36 -17.99
CA LEU A 12 4.24 -9.37 -16.92
C LEU A 12 5.02 -8.92 -15.69
N ILE A 13 6.19 -8.32 -15.87
CA ILE A 13 6.99 -7.78 -14.77
C ILE A 13 6.21 -6.69 -14.06
N THR A 14 5.69 -5.71 -14.80
CA THR A 14 4.94 -4.59 -14.23
C THR A 14 3.67 -5.07 -13.51
N ALA A 15 2.94 -6.04 -14.08
CA ALA A 15 1.77 -6.64 -13.45
C ALA A 15 2.13 -7.33 -12.12
N SER A 16 3.21 -8.08 -12.08
CA SER A 16 3.69 -8.75 -10.87
C SER A 16 4.09 -7.76 -9.79
N LEU A 17 4.83 -6.72 -10.16
CA LEU A 17 5.22 -5.63 -9.26
C LEU A 17 4.00 -4.86 -8.75
N TYR A 18 3.01 -4.62 -9.61
CA TYR A 18 1.78 -3.95 -9.24
C TYR A 18 1.01 -4.73 -8.17
N ILE A 19 0.83 -6.03 -8.38
CA ILE A 19 0.14 -6.90 -7.41
C ILE A 19 0.90 -6.92 -6.08
N THR A 20 2.22 -7.05 -6.11
CA THR A 20 3.05 -7.06 -4.90
C THR A 20 2.96 -5.74 -4.14
N ALA A 21 3.06 -4.61 -4.84
CA ALA A 21 2.95 -3.30 -4.23
C ALA A 21 1.54 -3.04 -3.66
N PHE A 22 0.49 -3.59 -4.28
CA PHE A 22 -0.87 -3.52 -3.74
C PHE A 22 -1.01 -4.28 -2.41
N GLU A 23 -0.40 -5.45 -2.28
CA GLU A 23 -0.42 -6.18 -1.00
C GLU A 23 0.38 -5.42 0.09
N LEU A 24 1.52 -4.80 -0.26
CA LEU A 24 2.24 -3.91 0.66
C LEU A 24 1.39 -2.71 1.08
N LEU A 25 0.66 -2.08 0.15
CA LEU A 25 -0.26 -0.99 0.48
C LEU A 25 -1.36 -1.45 1.44
N LYS A 26 -1.95 -2.63 1.23
CA LYS A 26 -2.96 -3.19 2.14
C LYS A 26 -2.39 -3.45 3.53
N ASP A 27 -1.19 -3.98 3.61
CA ASP A 27 -0.51 -4.22 4.88
C ASP A 27 -0.24 -2.88 5.61
N SER A 28 0.23 -1.87 4.92
CA SER A 28 0.43 -0.53 5.48
C SER A 28 -0.88 0.13 5.94
N ILE A 29 -2.00 -0.14 5.27
CA ILE A 29 -3.32 0.38 5.65
C ILE A 29 -3.88 -0.37 6.88
N ALA A 30 -3.86 -1.70 6.89
CA ALA A 30 -4.64 -2.47 7.86
C ALA A 30 -3.80 -3.17 8.93
N LYS A 31 -2.68 -3.79 8.54
CA LYS A 31 -1.85 -4.55 9.46
C LYS A 31 -1.02 -3.64 10.35
N ARG A 32 -0.53 -2.54 9.81
CA ARG A 32 0.29 -1.59 10.57
C ARG A 32 -0.48 -0.94 11.72
N ILE A 33 -1.77 -0.67 11.56
CA ILE A 33 -2.64 -0.19 12.65
C ILE A 33 -2.76 -1.27 13.73
N GLU A 34 -3.03 -2.51 13.32
CA GLU A 34 -3.13 -3.64 14.24
C GLU A 34 -1.82 -3.84 15.02
N ASP A 35 -0.69 -3.84 14.32
CA ASP A 35 0.64 -3.96 14.92
C ASP A 35 0.92 -2.81 15.90
N PHE A 36 0.53 -1.58 15.58
CA PHE A 36 0.69 -0.42 16.45
C PHE A 36 -0.02 -0.61 17.82
N PHE A 37 -1.25 -1.08 17.80
CA PHE A 37 -1.98 -1.35 19.04
C PHE A 37 -1.48 -2.61 19.76
N LEU A 38 -1.01 -3.62 19.03
CA LEU A 38 -0.66 -4.93 19.56
C LEU A 38 0.84 -5.11 19.85
N ILE A 39 1.71 -4.16 19.50
CA ILE A 39 3.14 -4.20 19.81
C ILE A 39 3.35 -4.39 21.33
N GLY A 40 4.10 -5.43 21.68
CA GLY A 40 4.37 -5.79 23.07
C GLY A 40 3.38 -6.76 23.72
N THR A 41 2.35 -7.24 23.00
CA THR A 41 1.33 -8.16 23.54
C THR A 41 1.81 -9.60 23.73
N LYS A 42 2.98 -9.99 23.22
CA LYS A 42 3.57 -11.31 23.48
C LYS A 42 3.80 -11.58 24.98
N CYS A 43 3.68 -10.56 25.79
CA CYS A 43 3.73 -10.63 27.25
C CYS A 43 2.46 -10.05 27.88
N ARG A 44 1.39 -10.83 27.93
CA ARG A 44 0.26 -10.67 28.88
C ARG A 44 -0.74 -9.53 28.72
N ASN A 45 -1.19 -9.06 27.57
CA ASN A 45 -2.26 -8.05 27.64
C ASN A 45 -3.46 -8.32 26.72
N HIS A 46 -4.45 -8.99 27.29
CA HIS A 46 -5.83 -9.00 26.84
C HIS A 46 -6.41 -7.56 26.67
N ASP A 47 -5.88 -6.61 27.43
CA ASP A 47 -6.31 -5.21 27.41
C ASP A 47 -6.02 -4.49 26.09
N ARG A 48 -4.87 -4.71 25.45
CA ARG A 48 -4.52 -4.06 24.19
C ARG A 48 -5.35 -4.54 23.01
N GLN A 49 -5.70 -5.82 22.96
CA GLN A 49 -6.65 -6.31 21.96
C GLN A 49 -8.00 -5.63 22.12
N LYS A 50 -8.44 -5.43 23.36
CA LYS A 50 -9.67 -4.74 23.66
C LYS A 50 -9.60 -3.26 23.28
N GLU A 51 -8.50 -2.58 23.56
CA GLU A 51 -8.25 -1.18 23.14
C GLU A 51 -8.34 -1.06 21.61
N TYR A 52 -7.67 -1.94 20.86
CA TYR A 52 -7.75 -1.99 19.40
C TYR A 52 -9.18 -2.21 18.90
N ASP A 53 -9.89 -3.16 19.51
CA ASP A 53 -11.25 -3.49 19.11
C ASP A 53 -12.23 -2.36 19.44
N GLU A 54 -12.06 -1.66 20.57
CA GLU A 54 -12.85 -0.51 20.97
C GLU A 54 -12.57 0.69 20.06
N GLU A 55 -11.30 1.00 19.78
CA GLU A 55 -10.90 2.07 18.87
C GLU A 55 -11.45 1.86 17.45
N MET A 56 -11.31 0.65 16.93
CA MET A 56 -11.70 0.34 15.54
C MET A 56 -13.20 0.06 15.35
N ARG A 57 -13.96 -0.08 16.44
CA ARG A 57 -15.40 -0.41 16.40
C ARG A 57 -16.22 0.56 15.56
N PRO A 58 -16.17 1.90 15.78
CA PRO A 58 -17.02 2.84 15.03
C PRO A 58 -16.74 2.79 13.54
N TYR A 59 -15.50 2.60 13.13
CA TYR A 59 -15.11 2.51 11.72
C TYR A 59 -15.56 1.19 11.09
N ARG A 60 -15.48 0.07 11.84
CA ARG A 60 -15.96 -1.25 11.37
C ARG A 60 -17.48 -1.29 11.22
N GLU A 61 -18.22 -0.64 12.12
CA GLU A 61 -19.69 -0.55 12.04
C GLU A 61 -20.15 0.25 10.82
N LYS A 62 -19.46 1.34 10.49
CA LYS A 62 -19.70 2.14 9.26
C LYS A 62 -19.57 1.30 7.98
N HIS A 63 -18.71 0.29 7.98
CA HIS A 63 -18.40 -0.54 6.81
C HIS A 63 -18.84 -2.00 6.96
N LYS A 64 -19.80 -2.29 7.84
CA LYS A 64 -20.27 -3.66 8.14
C LYS A 64 -20.69 -4.47 6.89
N ASP A 65 -21.25 -3.80 5.90
CA ASP A 65 -21.77 -4.40 4.67
C ASP A 65 -20.72 -4.53 3.55
N LYS A 66 -19.53 -3.97 3.74
CA LYS A 66 -18.45 -4.09 2.75
C LYS A 66 -17.72 -5.43 2.88
N LYS A 67 -17.40 -6.07 1.75
CA LYS A 67 -16.64 -7.32 1.70
C LYS A 67 -15.26 -7.19 2.35
N ASP A 68 -14.62 -6.02 2.22
CA ASP A 68 -13.29 -5.69 2.78
C ASP A 68 -13.43 -4.64 3.89
N LYS A 69 -14.31 -4.91 4.85
CA LYS A 69 -14.64 -3.98 5.95
C LYS A 69 -13.43 -3.57 6.79
N LYS A 70 -12.43 -4.47 6.96
CA LYS A 70 -11.23 -4.18 7.74
C LYS A 70 -10.41 -3.07 7.08
N THR A 71 -10.16 -3.17 5.79
CA THR A 71 -9.39 -2.16 5.05
C THR A 71 -10.08 -0.80 5.03
N TYR A 72 -11.40 -0.75 4.77
CA TYR A 72 -12.12 0.52 4.76
C TYR A 72 -12.24 1.15 6.15
N ALA A 73 -12.40 0.37 7.20
CA ALA A 73 -12.33 0.85 8.56
C ALA A 73 -10.95 1.47 8.88
N SER A 74 -9.89 0.83 8.42
CA SER A 74 -8.53 1.31 8.56
C SER A 74 -8.26 2.60 7.78
N LEU A 75 -8.81 2.72 6.56
CA LEU A 75 -8.72 3.96 5.77
C LEU A 75 -9.43 5.12 6.48
N ASP A 76 -10.62 4.90 7.03
CA ASP A 76 -11.33 5.94 7.80
C ASP A 76 -10.55 6.33 9.06
N TRP A 77 -9.94 5.38 9.75
CA TRP A 77 -9.07 5.67 10.89
C TRP A 77 -7.85 6.50 10.48
N LEU A 78 -7.19 6.16 9.36
CA LEU A 78 -6.06 6.93 8.81
C LEU A 78 -6.47 8.37 8.43
N ILE A 79 -7.71 8.59 7.98
CA ILE A 79 -8.24 9.95 7.79
C ILE A 79 -8.39 10.65 9.14
N HIS A 80 -8.95 9.98 10.14
CA HIS A 80 -9.15 10.55 11.47
C HIS A 80 -7.86 11.04 12.09
N VAL A 81 -6.78 10.28 11.97
CA VAL A 81 -5.45 10.65 12.48
C VAL A 81 -4.68 11.59 11.54
N GLY A 82 -5.24 11.97 10.40
CA GLY A 82 -4.63 12.92 9.47
C GLY A 82 -3.52 12.35 8.59
N ALA A 83 -3.38 11.03 8.51
CA ALA A 83 -2.40 10.36 7.65
C ALA A 83 -2.73 10.49 6.16
N ILE A 84 -4.02 10.41 5.82
CA ILE A 84 -4.56 10.51 4.45
C ILE A 84 -5.80 11.40 4.44
N SER A 85 -6.36 11.62 3.26
CA SER A 85 -7.59 12.42 3.04
C SER A 85 -8.68 11.59 2.36
N GLU A 86 -9.92 12.10 2.33
CA GLU A 86 -11.03 11.43 1.63
C GLU A 86 -10.76 11.21 0.13
N VAL A 87 -9.97 12.08 -0.51
CA VAL A 87 -9.56 11.90 -1.91
C VAL A 87 -8.69 10.65 -2.07
N ASP A 88 -7.92 10.29 -1.06
CA ASP A 88 -7.05 9.12 -1.10
C ASP A 88 -7.84 7.80 -1.03
N ILE A 89 -9.06 7.80 -0.46
CA ILE A 89 -9.97 6.64 -0.54
C ILE A 89 -10.37 6.36 -2.00
N LYS A 90 -10.68 7.41 -2.77
CA LYS A 90 -11.02 7.24 -4.20
C LYS A 90 -9.83 6.68 -4.98
N LYS A 91 -8.62 7.19 -4.70
CA LYS A 91 -7.39 6.64 -5.29
C LYS A 91 -7.22 5.15 -4.94
N TYR A 92 -7.47 4.78 -3.69
CA TYR A 92 -7.42 3.38 -3.26
C TYR A 92 -8.45 2.51 -4.00
N ASP A 93 -9.69 3.01 -4.18
CA ASP A 93 -10.74 2.29 -4.90
C ASP A 93 -10.36 2.06 -6.37
N ASP A 94 -9.79 3.05 -7.04
CA ASP A 94 -9.31 2.96 -8.41
C ASP A 94 -8.15 1.96 -8.53
N ILE A 95 -7.16 2.03 -7.65
CA ILE A 95 -6.02 1.11 -7.56
C ILE A 95 -6.52 -0.33 -7.35
N ARG A 96 -7.46 -0.53 -6.42
CA ARG A 96 -8.05 -1.84 -6.11
C ARG A 96 -8.83 -2.40 -7.28
N SER A 97 -9.63 -1.57 -7.96
CA SER A 97 -10.39 -1.96 -9.14
C SER A 97 -9.47 -2.43 -10.25
N PHE A 98 -8.42 -1.68 -10.52
CA PHE A 98 -7.44 -2.03 -11.54
C PHE A 98 -6.62 -3.28 -11.18
N ARG A 99 -6.26 -3.46 -9.91
CA ARG A 99 -5.64 -4.72 -9.44
C ARG A 99 -6.53 -5.93 -9.72
N ASN A 100 -7.84 -5.81 -9.50
CA ASN A 100 -8.77 -6.89 -9.78
C ASN A 100 -8.91 -7.14 -11.29
N GLU A 101 -8.90 -6.09 -12.12
CA GLU A 101 -8.84 -6.21 -13.58
C GLU A 101 -7.60 -7.01 -14.02
N ILE A 102 -6.41 -6.64 -13.52
CA ILE A 102 -5.18 -7.40 -13.79
C ILE A 102 -5.31 -8.88 -13.37
N ALA A 103 -5.82 -9.14 -12.17
CA ALA A 103 -5.89 -10.50 -11.64
C ALA A 103 -6.87 -11.41 -12.40
N HIS A 104 -7.97 -10.85 -12.94
CA HIS A 104 -9.02 -11.62 -13.60
C HIS A 104 -8.91 -11.61 -15.12
N GLU A 105 -8.35 -10.56 -15.71
CA GLU A 105 -8.33 -10.34 -17.16
C GLU A 105 -6.91 -10.29 -17.75
N MET A 106 -5.91 -10.80 -17.04
CA MET A 106 -4.51 -10.70 -17.45
C MET A 106 -4.28 -11.14 -18.90
N LEU A 107 -4.85 -12.27 -19.32
CA LEU A 107 -4.69 -12.80 -20.69
C LEU A 107 -5.30 -11.85 -21.74
N ASN A 108 -6.41 -11.22 -21.43
CA ASN A 108 -7.07 -10.26 -22.30
C ASN A 108 -6.26 -8.96 -22.41
N LEU A 109 -5.80 -8.45 -21.26
CA LEU A 109 -4.93 -7.26 -21.20
C LEU A 109 -3.61 -7.43 -21.97
N MET A 110 -3.07 -8.64 -21.97
CA MET A 110 -1.86 -9.00 -22.72
C MET A 110 -2.07 -9.16 -24.23
N SER A 111 -3.27 -9.55 -24.64
CA SER A 111 -3.56 -9.85 -26.06
C SER A 111 -4.09 -8.66 -26.85
N VAL A 112 -4.72 -7.70 -26.16
CA VAL A 112 -5.36 -6.54 -26.79
C VAL A 112 -4.76 -5.26 -26.19
N LYS A 113 -4.21 -4.39 -27.06
CA LYS A 113 -3.66 -3.07 -26.67
C LYS A 113 -2.60 -3.14 -25.54
N THR A 114 -1.69 -4.07 -25.59
CA THR A 114 -0.69 -4.31 -24.51
C THR A 114 0.09 -3.05 -24.13
N ALA A 115 0.49 -2.21 -25.08
CA ALA A 115 1.21 -0.96 -24.79
C ALA A 115 0.36 0.06 -24.05
N GLU A 116 -0.93 0.22 -24.42
CA GLU A 116 -1.87 1.13 -23.76
C GLU A 116 -2.18 0.65 -22.33
N ASN A 117 -2.36 -0.65 -22.16
CA ASN A 117 -2.58 -1.26 -20.84
C ASN A 117 -1.34 -1.15 -19.94
N LEU A 118 -0.14 -1.25 -20.50
CA LEU A 118 1.12 -1.04 -19.76
C LEU A 118 1.23 0.40 -19.27
N GLU A 119 0.92 1.38 -20.11
CA GLU A 119 0.92 2.79 -19.73
C GLU A 119 -0.11 3.08 -18.62
N LYS A 120 -1.33 2.57 -18.76
CA LYS A 120 -2.36 2.66 -17.73
C LYS A 120 -1.89 2.04 -16.40
N MET A 121 -1.23 0.89 -16.46
CA MET A 121 -0.67 0.21 -15.29
C MET A 121 0.39 1.04 -14.61
N ASN A 122 1.30 1.67 -15.37
CA ASN A 122 2.33 2.55 -14.81
C ASN A 122 1.72 3.76 -14.10
N GLN A 123 0.69 4.39 -14.65
CA GLN A 123 0.00 5.53 -14.03
C GLN A 123 -0.65 5.13 -12.70
N HIS A 124 -1.38 4.02 -12.66
CA HIS A 124 -1.96 3.49 -11.42
C HIS A 124 -0.89 3.10 -10.40
N PHE A 125 0.25 2.59 -10.88
CA PHE A 125 1.36 2.20 -10.02
C PHE A 125 1.99 3.42 -9.32
N VAL A 126 2.20 4.52 -10.05
CA VAL A 126 2.68 5.78 -9.45
C VAL A 126 1.71 6.26 -8.37
N THR A 127 0.41 6.30 -8.67
CA THR A 127 -0.62 6.71 -7.70
C THR A 127 -0.62 5.83 -6.43
N MET A 128 -0.42 4.53 -6.61
CA MET A 128 -0.32 3.57 -5.49
C MET A 128 0.90 3.84 -4.61
N LEU A 129 2.05 4.11 -5.23
CA LEU A 129 3.28 4.41 -4.49
C LEU A 129 3.21 5.76 -3.75
N GLU A 130 2.54 6.76 -4.33
CA GLU A 130 2.28 8.03 -3.64
C GLU A 130 1.44 7.82 -2.38
N LEU A 131 0.38 7.02 -2.48
CA LEU A 131 -0.47 6.71 -1.34
C LEU A 131 0.30 5.91 -0.27
N LEU A 132 1.03 4.89 -0.68
CA LEU A 132 1.89 4.09 0.20
C LEU A 132 2.92 4.99 0.91
N ARG A 133 3.61 5.86 0.16
CA ARG A 133 4.60 6.79 0.73
C ARG A 133 3.95 7.71 1.78
N LYS A 134 2.76 8.23 1.51
CA LYS A 134 2.03 9.11 2.42
C LYS A 134 1.75 8.41 3.75
N ILE A 135 1.24 7.18 3.71
CA ILE A 135 0.92 6.37 4.90
C ILE A 135 2.20 6.02 5.68
N GLU A 136 3.22 5.51 5.00
CA GLU A 136 4.47 5.13 5.65
C GLU A 136 5.20 6.33 6.26
N THR A 137 5.22 7.47 5.58
CA THR A 137 5.79 8.71 6.13
C THR A 137 5.08 9.15 7.41
N PHE A 138 3.74 9.03 7.45
CA PHE A 138 2.99 9.29 8.67
C PHE A 138 3.45 8.39 9.83
N TRP A 139 3.57 7.08 9.60
CA TRP A 139 4.02 6.14 10.63
C TRP A 139 5.43 6.45 11.12
N ILE A 140 6.36 6.73 10.21
CA ILE A 140 7.74 7.05 10.56
C ILE A 140 7.79 8.31 11.43
N LEU A 141 7.17 9.40 10.99
CA LEU A 141 7.25 10.69 11.67
C LEU A 141 6.47 10.74 12.99
N ASN A 142 5.33 10.06 13.08
CA ASN A 142 4.44 10.17 14.24
C ASN A 142 4.59 9.02 15.25
N VAL A 143 5.24 7.92 14.85
CA VAL A 143 5.40 6.74 15.72
C VAL A 143 6.85 6.34 15.87
N GLU A 144 7.57 6.08 14.77
CA GLU A 144 8.91 5.51 14.84
C GLU A 144 9.95 6.54 15.33
N VAL A 145 9.93 7.74 14.77
CA VAL A 145 10.86 8.82 15.16
C VAL A 145 10.69 9.21 16.62
N PRO A 146 9.46 9.48 17.14
CA PRO A 146 9.28 9.81 18.55
C PRO A 146 9.63 8.69 19.53
N CYS A 147 9.60 7.42 19.07
CA CYS A 147 9.92 6.26 19.89
C CYS A 147 11.42 5.88 19.85
N ASN A 148 12.22 6.52 19.01
CA ASN A 148 13.63 6.18 18.85
C ASN A 148 14.53 7.27 19.43
N PRO A 149 15.27 6.99 20.54
CA PRO A 149 16.16 7.96 21.20
C PRO A 149 17.27 8.54 20.30
N GLU A 150 17.60 7.86 19.19
CA GLU A 150 18.62 8.36 18.24
C GLU A 150 18.16 9.64 17.51
N TYR A 151 16.86 9.89 17.49
CA TYR A 151 16.26 11.08 16.87
C TYR A 151 15.90 12.18 17.86
N ASP A 152 16.22 11.99 19.16
CA ASP A 152 15.93 12.97 20.20
C ASP A 152 16.58 14.32 19.86
N GLY A 153 15.75 15.38 19.84
CA GLY A 153 16.18 16.74 19.50
C GLY A 153 16.50 17.01 18.03
N LYS A 154 16.25 16.05 17.12
CA LYS A 154 16.42 16.23 15.69
C LYS A 154 15.09 16.59 15.01
N GLU A 155 15.10 17.64 14.20
CA GLU A 155 13.98 17.92 13.30
C GLU A 155 14.09 17.05 12.05
N ILE A 156 13.15 16.12 11.89
CA ILE A 156 13.05 15.25 10.72
C ILE A 156 11.82 15.66 9.93
N SER A 157 12.02 16.05 8.69
CA SER A 157 10.92 16.41 7.79
C SER A 157 10.47 15.23 6.92
N ALA A 158 9.27 15.32 6.36
CA ALA A 158 8.76 14.30 5.43
C ALA A 158 9.63 14.12 4.16
N LYS A 159 10.48 15.11 3.85
CA LYS A 159 11.41 15.05 2.71
C LYS A 159 12.64 14.19 3.00
N ASP A 160 13.00 14.05 4.28
CA ASP A 160 14.16 13.30 4.72
C ASP A 160 13.82 11.80 4.88
N VAL A 161 12.54 11.46 4.75
CA VAL A 161 12.04 10.10 4.95
C VAL A 161 11.93 9.35 3.63
N ILE A 162 12.64 8.23 3.53
CA ILE A 162 12.48 7.25 2.45
C ILE A 162 11.89 5.98 3.07
N PRO A 163 10.58 5.73 2.93
CA PRO A 163 9.97 4.53 3.49
C PRO A 163 10.57 3.24 2.92
N GLY A 164 10.81 2.25 3.78
CA GLY A 164 11.39 0.96 3.41
C GLY A 164 10.70 0.25 2.24
N PRO A 165 9.34 0.18 2.18
CA PRO A 165 8.63 -0.40 1.04
C PRO A 165 8.89 0.32 -0.28
N ILE A 166 9.10 1.63 -0.27
CA ILE A 166 9.44 2.42 -1.46
C ILE A 166 10.86 2.08 -1.92
N MET A 167 11.82 2.04 -0.98
CA MET A 167 13.20 1.66 -1.27
C MET A 167 13.29 0.24 -1.84
N ALA A 168 12.60 -0.73 -1.25
CA ALA A 168 12.56 -2.10 -1.73
C ALA A 168 12.00 -2.20 -3.16
N LYS A 169 10.95 -1.43 -3.48
CA LYS A 169 10.39 -1.35 -4.84
C LYS A 169 11.40 -0.78 -5.84
N GLU A 170 12.10 0.30 -5.49
CA GLU A 170 13.10 0.91 -6.37
C GLU A 170 14.24 -0.08 -6.68
N MET A 171 14.70 -0.83 -5.69
CA MET A 171 15.70 -1.89 -5.88
C MET A 171 15.20 -2.99 -6.84
N LEU A 172 13.98 -3.49 -6.63
CA LEU A 172 13.39 -4.53 -7.49
C LEU A 172 13.18 -4.05 -8.94
N MET A 173 12.79 -2.79 -9.13
CA MET A 173 12.64 -2.23 -10.48
C MET A 173 13.97 -2.08 -11.20
N ASN A 174 15.01 -1.62 -10.52
CA ASN A 174 16.32 -1.48 -11.10
C ASN A 174 16.89 -2.84 -11.52
N GLU A 175 16.76 -3.85 -10.65
CA GLU A 175 17.21 -5.23 -10.95
C GLU A 175 16.43 -5.86 -12.12
N ALA A 176 15.11 -5.61 -12.21
CA ALA A 176 14.30 -6.10 -13.32
C ALA A 176 14.62 -5.43 -14.67
N LEU A 177 15.06 -4.17 -14.65
CA LEU A 177 15.48 -3.45 -15.86
C LEU A 177 16.87 -3.89 -16.34
N GLU A 178 17.82 -4.10 -15.41
CA GLU A 178 19.17 -4.58 -15.74
C GLU A 178 19.18 -5.99 -16.36
N GLN A 179 18.22 -6.85 -16.01
CA GLN A 179 18.07 -8.19 -16.60
C GLN A 179 17.37 -8.18 -17.98
N SER A 180 16.90 -7.02 -18.43
CA SER A 180 16.16 -6.86 -19.69
C SER A 180 17.05 -6.31 -20.84
N GLU A 181 18.29 -5.94 -20.54
CA GLU A 181 19.33 -5.57 -21.52
C GLU A 181 20.22 -6.78 -21.87
#